data_0bd1f3f560e554bc51291cda6959a166
#
_entry.id   0bd1f3f560e554bc51291cda6959a166
#
_cell.length_a   1.000
_cell.length_b   1.000
_cell.length_c   1.000
_cell.angle_alpha   90.00
_cell.angle_beta   90.00
_cell.angle_gamma   90.00
#
_symmetry.space_group_name_H-M   'P 1'
#
loop_
_entity.id
_entity.type
_entity.pdbx_description
1 polymer ?
#
loop_
_entity_poly.entity_id
_entity_poly.type
_entity_poly.pdbx_seq_one_letter_code
_entity_poly.pdbx_strand_id
1 'polypeptide(L)'
;MPRVARRLSETGIYHVIFRGVNRFNIFEEDKDYEKILEIISDLKENINFDIYAYVLMNNHAHLIIKELAEISLIMKRMLTRYAGWFNRKYDRSGILIANRFKSEPVETEDYLLTLARYIHQNPVKGGLTSKIDNYKWSSFKEYIGISEICNTGLILSIIDRDSFVKFNFEIVKEEYEISKKEQKLDDEFVKARIKEILGGKD
;
A
#
# COMPACT_ATOMS: atom_id res chain seq x y z
N MET A 1 27.04 8.02 1.64
CA MET A 1 26.26 8.89 0.75
C MET A 1 25.42 9.82 1.60
N PRO A 2 25.35 11.14 1.28
CA PRO A 2 24.49 12.07 1.99
C PRO A 2 23.03 11.61 1.91
N ARG A 3 22.28 11.77 2.99
CA ARG A 3 20.86 11.44 3.03
C ARG A 3 20.06 12.49 2.25
N VAL A 4 19.40 12.07 1.19
CA VAL A 4 18.44 12.94 0.49
C VAL A 4 17.24 13.14 1.42
N ALA A 5 16.79 14.40 1.56
CA ALA A 5 15.56 14.71 2.29
C ALA A 5 14.36 14.03 1.61
N ARG A 6 13.36 13.65 2.42
CA ARG A 6 12.12 13.09 1.90
C ARG A 6 11.37 14.18 1.11
N ARG A 7 10.87 13.81 -0.07
CA ARG A 7 9.95 14.67 -0.81
C ARG A 7 8.61 14.70 -0.06
N LEU A 8 8.15 15.89 0.27
CA LEU A 8 6.86 16.08 0.91
C LEU A 8 5.74 16.05 -0.13
N SER A 9 4.60 15.50 0.25
CA SER A 9 3.39 15.48 -0.56
C SER A 9 2.53 16.72 -0.27
N GLU A 10 2.01 17.34 -1.32
CA GLU A 10 1.04 18.43 -1.21
C GLU A 10 -0.33 17.90 -0.79
N THR A 11 -0.67 16.71 -1.25
CA THR A 11 -1.91 16.02 -0.86
C THR A 11 -1.82 15.37 0.53
N GLY A 12 -0.63 15.21 1.10
CA GLY A 12 -0.38 14.42 2.31
C GLY A 12 -0.59 12.92 2.10
N ILE A 13 -0.70 12.44 0.85
CA ILE A 13 -0.84 11.01 0.53
C ILE A 13 0.51 10.47 0.08
N TYR A 14 0.87 9.31 0.61
CA TYR A 14 2.15 8.67 0.30
C TYR A 14 1.98 7.20 -0.04
N HIS A 15 2.68 6.76 -1.08
CA HIS A 15 3.02 5.36 -1.25
C HIS A 15 4.17 4.99 -0.33
N VAL A 16 3.94 4.08 0.57
CA VAL A 16 4.93 3.65 1.57
C VAL A 16 5.31 2.20 1.32
N ILE A 17 6.62 1.94 1.34
CA ILE A 17 7.17 0.59 1.17
C ILE A 17 8.16 0.33 2.30
N PHE A 18 8.04 -0.83 2.95
CA PHE A 18 9.06 -1.34 3.85
C PHE A 18 9.35 -2.81 3.56
N ARG A 19 10.58 -3.23 3.81
CA ARG A 19 11.07 -4.55 3.42
C ARG A 19 11.98 -5.15 4.49
N GLY A 20 11.97 -6.46 4.62
CA GLY A 20 12.90 -7.20 5.47
C GLY A 20 14.37 -7.03 5.06
N VAL A 21 15.26 -7.00 6.05
CA VAL A 21 16.71 -6.97 5.83
C VAL A 21 17.11 -8.16 4.94
N ASN A 22 17.98 -7.95 3.96
CA ASN A 22 18.42 -8.98 3.02
C ASN A 22 17.27 -9.75 2.33
N ARG A 23 16.09 -9.13 2.18
CA ARG A 23 14.87 -9.74 1.66
C ARG A 23 14.34 -10.91 2.51
N PHE A 24 14.75 -11.03 3.76
CA PHE A 24 14.15 -11.99 4.67
C PHE A 24 12.65 -11.76 4.85
N ASN A 25 11.92 -12.82 5.09
CA ASN A 25 10.50 -12.73 5.42
C ASN A 25 10.33 -11.90 6.70
N ILE A 26 9.34 -11.05 6.65
CA ILE A 26 8.86 -10.26 7.79
C ILE A 26 7.47 -10.71 8.21
N PHE A 27 6.89 -11.64 7.46
CA PHE A 27 5.67 -12.36 7.78
C PHE A 27 5.91 -13.84 7.44
N GLU A 28 5.89 -14.72 8.44
CA GLU A 28 6.13 -16.15 8.31
C GLU A 28 4.83 -16.95 8.41
N GLU A 29 3.89 -16.50 9.23
CA GLU A 29 2.58 -17.13 9.43
C GLU A 29 1.46 -16.09 9.58
N ASP A 30 0.21 -16.54 9.53
CA ASP A 30 -0.97 -15.67 9.59
C ASP A 30 -0.97 -14.67 10.75
N LYS A 31 -0.51 -15.10 11.93
CA LYS A 31 -0.40 -14.25 13.12
C LYS A 31 0.51 -13.03 12.94
N ASP A 32 1.48 -13.11 12.03
CA ASP A 32 2.39 -11.98 11.78
C ASP A 32 1.67 -10.87 11.00
N TYR A 33 0.86 -11.28 10.03
CA TYR A 33 0.03 -10.36 9.26
C TYR A 33 -1.08 -9.74 10.13
N GLU A 34 -1.72 -10.57 10.94
CA GLU A 34 -2.74 -10.11 11.89
C GLU A 34 -2.16 -9.08 12.86
N LYS A 35 -0.94 -9.34 13.35
CA LYS A 35 -0.27 -8.44 14.31
C LYS A 35 0.05 -7.07 13.75
N ILE A 36 0.50 -6.96 12.51
CA ILE A 36 0.77 -5.63 11.95
C ILE A 36 -0.55 -4.87 11.69
N LEU A 37 -1.62 -5.55 11.27
CA LEU A 37 -2.93 -4.95 11.09
C LEU A 37 -3.52 -4.48 12.43
N GLU A 38 -3.39 -5.26 13.50
CA GLU A 38 -3.74 -4.85 14.87
C GLU A 38 -2.96 -3.59 15.29
N ILE A 39 -1.65 -3.56 15.04
CA ILE A 39 -0.82 -2.38 15.35
C ILE A 39 -1.28 -1.15 14.56
N ILE A 40 -1.66 -1.31 13.29
CA ILE A 40 -2.19 -0.22 12.47
C ILE A 40 -3.50 0.29 13.07
N SER A 41 -4.42 -0.60 13.43
CA SER A 41 -5.70 -0.25 14.04
C SER A 41 -5.50 0.55 15.34
N ASP A 42 -4.68 0.02 16.27
CA ASP A 42 -4.34 0.69 17.52
C ASP A 42 -3.71 2.08 17.30
N LEU A 43 -2.84 2.21 16.28
CA LEU A 43 -2.18 3.47 16.01
C LEU A 43 -3.16 4.50 15.42
N LYS A 44 -4.15 4.09 14.63
CA LYS A 44 -5.19 4.98 14.11
C LYS A 44 -6.03 5.62 15.22
N GLU A 45 -6.23 4.94 16.34
CA GLU A 45 -6.92 5.50 17.50
C GLU A 45 -6.14 6.61 18.22
N ASN A 46 -4.80 6.58 18.11
CA ASN A 46 -3.90 7.45 18.87
C ASN A 46 -3.13 8.45 18.02
N ILE A 47 -3.06 8.22 16.73
CA ILE A 47 -2.39 9.08 15.74
C ILE A 47 -3.34 9.26 14.57
N ASN A 48 -3.55 10.50 14.17
CA ASN A 48 -4.45 10.78 13.06
C ASN A 48 -3.77 10.47 11.72
N PHE A 49 -4.20 9.40 11.05
CA PHE A 49 -3.83 9.01 9.68
C PHE A 49 -4.85 8.04 9.11
N ASP A 50 -4.91 7.95 7.79
CA ASP A 50 -5.72 6.96 7.09
C ASP A 50 -4.87 6.01 6.25
N ILE A 51 -5.35 4.78 6.09
CA ILE A 51 -4.87 3.82 5.09
C ILE A 51 -5.89 3.76 3.97
N TYR A 52 -5.46 3.99 2.73
CA TYR A 52 -6.34 3.86 1.56
C TYR A 52 -6.19 2.51 0.87
N ALA A 53 -5.00 1.95 0.82
CA ALA A 53 -4.80 0.59 0.34
C ALA A 53 -3.57 -0.03 1.01
N TYR A 54 -3.55 -1.36 1.10
CA TYR A 54 -2.36 -2.10 1.53
C TYR A 54 -2.27 -3.48 0.88
N VAL A 55 -1.05 -4.00 0.84
CA VAL A 55 -0.75 -5.41 0.63
C VAL A 55 0.46 -5.78 1.48
N LEU A 56 0.35 -6.89 2.18
CA LEU A 56 1.39 -7.47 3.01
C LEU A 56 1.93 -8.72 2.30
N MET A 57 3.16 -8.64 1.78
CA MET A 57 3.85 -9.74 1.10
C MET A 57 4.87 -10.35 2.07
N ASN A 58 5.23 -11.62 1.91
CA ASN A 58 6.10 -12.33 2.87
C ASN A 58 7.29 -11.50 3.38
N ASN A 59 7.97 -10.78 2.51
CA ASN A 59 9.20 -10.05 2.85
C ASN A 59 9.12 -8.52 2.71
N HIS A 60 7.97 -7.98 2.34
CA HIS A 60 7.76 -6.53 2.21
C HIS A 60 6.27 -6.19 2.25
N ALA A 61 5.97 -4.92 2.39
CA ALA A 61 4.61 -4.41 2.32
C ALA A 61 4.54 -3.09 1.55
N HIS A 62 3.41 -2.86 0.92
CA HIS A 62 3.04 -1.59 0.30
C HIS A 62 1.79 -1.05 0.98
N LEU A 63 1.78 0.25 1.25
CA LEU A 63 0.63 0.96 1.82
C LEU A 63 0.43 2.28 1.09
N ILE A 64 -0.81 2.72 0.95
CA ILE A 64 -1.14 4.11 0.66
C ILE A 64 -1.62 4.72 1.96
N ILE A 65 -0.87 5.70 2.45
CA ILE A 65 -1.13 6.38 3.73
C ILE A 65 -1.46 7.84 3.46
N LYS A 66 -2.57 8.32 3.98
CA LYS A 66 -2.86 9.75 4.14
C LYS A 66 -2.35 10.16 5.51
N GLU A 67 -1.32 11.00 5.52
CA GLU A 67 -0.85 11.58 6.78
C GLU A 67 -1.75 12.75 7.20
N LEU A 68 -2.09 12.75 8.47
CA LEU A 68 -2.65 13.88 9.20
C LEU A 68 -1.75 14.19 10.41
N ALA A 69 -0.70 13.38 10.56
CA ALA A 69 0.46 13.55 11.44
C ALA A 69 1.71 13.17 10.62
N GLU A 70 2.90 13.52 11.08
CA GLU A 70 4.15 13.26 10.34
C GLU A 70 4.33 11.77 9.99
N ILE A 71 4.46 11.44 8.70
CA ILE A 71 4.63 10.07 8.19
C ILE A 71 5.80 9.33 8.85
N SER A 72 6.85 10.06 9.23
CA SER A 72 8.01 9.49 9.94
C SER A 72 7.64 8.97 11.32
N LEU A 73 6.75 9.67 12.03
CA LEU A 73 6.26 9.27 13.34
C LEU A 73 5.38 8.03 13.25
N ILE A 74 4.43 8.03 12.30
CA ILE A 74 3.52 6.92 12.03
C ILE A 74 4.35 5.64 11.78
N MET A 75 5.23 5.70 10.79
CA MET A 75 6.03 4.54 10.38
C MET A 75 7.03 4.11 11.45
N LYS A 76 7.65 5.04 12.17
CA LYS A 76 8.54 4.71 13.29
C LYS A 76 7.81 3.89 14.36
N ARG A 77 6.63 4.34 14.79
CA ARG A 77 5.85 3.64 15.82
C ARG A 77 5.37 2.27 15.34
N MET A 78 4.83 2.21 14.12
CA MET A 78 4.36 0.96 13.50
C MET A 78 5.48 -0.08 13.42
N LEU A 79 6.58 0.27 12.77
CA LEU A 79 7.66 -0.68 12.51
C LEU A 79 8.45 -1.05 13.77
N THR A 80 8.61 -0.13 14.73
CA THR A 80 9.27 -0.45 16.01
C THR A 80 8.43 -1.43 16.83
N ARG A 81 7.12 -1.21 16.95
CA ARG A 81 6.22 -2.13 17.66
C ARG A 81 6.21 -3.51 17.01
N TYR A 82 6.09 -3.55 15.67
CA TYR A 82 6.08 -4.81 14.93
C TYR A 82 7.42 -5.56 15.06
N ALA A 83 8.55 -4.92 14.80
CA ALA A 83 9.86 -5.55 14.88
C ALA A 83 10.16 -6.08 16.30
N GLY A 84 9.79 -5.31 17.33
CA GLY A 84 9.95 -5.76 18.72
C GLY A 84 9.10 -6.98 19.04
N TRP A 85 7.87 -7.05 18.56
CA TRP A 85 7.01 -8.21 18.73
C TRP A 85 7.54 -9.43 17.94
N PHE A 86 7.90 -9.25 16.67
CA PHE A 86 8.42 -10.30 15.79
C PHE A 86 9.70 -10.91 16.36
N ASN A 87 10.66 -10.07 16.79
CA ASN A 87 11.90 -10.54 17.35
C ASN A 87 11.70 -11.36 18.64
N ARG A 88 10.74 -10.95 19.51
CA ARG A 88 10.41 -11.76 20.71
C ARG A 88 9.75 -13.08 20.34
N LYS A 89 8.82 -13.08 19.37
CA LYS A 89 8.11 -14.30 18.93
C LYS A 89 9.07 -15.36 18.39
N TYR A 90 10.06 -14.93 17.60
CA TYR A 90 10.97 -15.82 16.88
C TYR A 90 12.36 -15.95 17.53
N ASP A 91 12.49 -15.51 18.78
CA ASP A 91 13.77 -15.50 19.52
C ASP A 91 14.92 -14.91 18.69
N ARG A 92 14.68 -13.77 18.05
CA ARG A 92 15.64 -13.08 17.18
C ARG A 92 16.17 -11.81 17.81
N SER A 93 17.40 -11.49 17.46
CA SER A 93 18.02 -10.20 17.77
C SER A 93 18.39 -9.45 16.48
N GLY A 94 18.51 -8.12 16.57
CA GLY A 94 18.95 -7.29 15.48
C GLY A 94 17.81 -6.72 14.63
N ILE A 95 18.20 -6.22 13.45
CA ILE A 95 17.32 -5.45 12.57
C ILE A 95 16.41 -6.41 11.79
N LEU A 96 15.09 -6.20 11.86
CA LEU A 96 14.11 -6.92 11.04
C LEU A 96 13.87 -6.20 9.70
N ILE A 97 13.63 -4.89 9.76
CA ILE A 97 13.29 -4.07 8.59
C ILE A 97 14.56 -3.40 8.06
N ALA A 98 14.84 -3.61 6.76
CA ALA A 98 15.99 -3.02 6.09
C ALA A 98 15.85 -1.50 6.01
N ASN A 99 16.90 -0.78 6.43
CA ASN A 99 16.97 0.67 6.29
C ASN A 99 15.75 1.42 6.83
N ARG A 100 15.46 2.59 6.22
CA ARG A 100 14.19 3.30 6.41
C ARG A 100 13.17 2.80 5.38
N PHE A 101 11.88 2.90 5.73
CA PHE A 101 10.83 2.78 4.73
C PHE A 101 11.05 3.80 3.61
N LYS A 102 10.65 3.45 2.40
CA LYS A 102 10.54 4.39 1.28
C LYS A 102 9.17 5.04 1.32
N SER A 103 9.09 6.30 0.92
CA SER A 103 7.80 6.99 0.73
C SER A 103 7.90 7.86 -0.52
N GLU A 104 6.88 7.81 -1.34
CA GLU A 104 6.74 8.59 -2.57
C GLU A 104 5.41 9.33 -2.52
N PRO A 105 5.40 10.65 -2.82
CA PRO A 105 4.17 11.43 -2.85
C PRO A 105 3.19 10.92 -3.90
N VAL A 106 1.89 10.95 -3.57
CA VAL A 106 0.77 10.66 -4.48
C VAL A 106 0.00 11.95 -4.66
N GLU A 107 0.16 12.60 -5.82
CA GLU A 107 -0.30 13.98 -6.02
C GLU A 107 -1.55 14.08 -6.90
N THR A 108 -1.95 13.00 -7.58
CA THR A 108 -3.12 13.00 -8.46
C THR A 108 -4.06 11.82 -8.18
N GLU A 109 -5.34 12.00 -8.47
CA GLU A 109 -6.36 10.95 -8.33
C GLU A 109 -6.07 9.77 -9.27
N ASP A 110 -5.66 10.04 -10.50
CA ASP A 110 -5.31 9.02 -11.48
C ASP A 110 -4.15 8.14 -10.97
N TYR A 111 -3.13 8.77 -10.38
CA TYR A 111 -2.02 8.04 -9.78
C TYR A 111 -2.47 7.25 -8.54
N LEU A 112 -3.35 7.81 -7.72
CA LEU A 112 -3.92 7.13 -6.56
C LEU A 112 -4.65 5.84 -6.96
N LEU A 113 -5.53 5.91 -7.98
CA LEU A 113 -6.27 4.75 -8.49
C LEU A 113 -5.34 3.69 -9.08
N THR A 114 -4.38 4.11 -9.90
CA THR A 114 -3.40 3.22 -10.51
C THR A 114 -2.52 2.54 -9.47
N LEU A 115 -2.12 3.27 -8.45
CA LEU A 115 -1.33 2.75 -7.34
C LEU A 115 -2.13 1.75 -6.49
N ALA A 116 -3.41 2.03 -6.21
CA ALA A 116 -4.28 1.09 -5.51
C ALA A 116 -4.38 -0.24 -6.27
N ARG A 117 -4.62 -0.19 -7.59
CA ARG A 117 -4.60 -1.37 -8.47
C ARG A 117 -3.25 -2.09 -8.43
N TYR A 118 -2.15 -1.36 -8.56
CA TYR A 118 -0.79 -1.92 -8.47
C TYR A 118 -0.61 -2.69 -7.16
N ILE A 119 -1.01 -2.10 -6.03
CA ILE A 119 -0.92 -2.72 -4.70
C ILE A 119 -1.75 -4.01 -4.65
N HIS A 120 -2.98 -3.98 -5.11
CA HIS A 120 -3.86 -5.14 -5.09
C HIS A 120 -3.40 -6.27 -6.03
N GLN A 121 -2.72 -5.93 -7.13
CA GLN A 121 -2.18 -6.92 -8.09
C GLN A 121 -0.80 -7.48 -7.68
N ASN A 122 -0.10 -6.89 -6.71
CA ASN A 122 1.23 -7.36 -6.30
C ASN A 122 1.29 -8.85 -5.96
N PRO A 123 0.32 -9.45 -5.22
CA PRO A 123 0.37 -10.88 -4.91
C PRO A 123 0.28 -11.77 -6.15
N VAL A 124 -0.48 -11.36 -7.16
CA VAL A 124 -0.58 -12.09 -8.43
C VAL A 124 0.72 -11.99 -9.21
N LYS A 125 1.28 -10.77 -9.34
CA LYS A 125 2.58 -10.53 -9.98
C LYS A 125 3.72 -11.24 -9.25
N GLY A 126 3.65 -11.34 -7.93
CA GLY A 126 4.60 -12.08 -7.10
C GLY A 126 4.39 -13.60 -7.07
N GLY A 127 3.40 -14.14 -7.77
CA GLY A 127 3.12 -15.57 -7.82
C GLY A 127 2.56 -16.16 -6.52
N LEU A 128 2.08 -15.34 -5.58
CA LEU A 128 1.52 -15.79 -4.30
C LEU A 128 0.07 -16.25 -4.43
N THR A 129 -0.62 -15.82 -5.46
CA THR A 129 -2.00 -16.18 -5.76
C THR A 129 -2.27 -16.05 -7.25
N SER A 130 -3.31 -16.74 -7.74
CA SER A 130 -3.76 -16.64 -9.14
C SER A 130 -4.75 -15.50 -9.39
N LYS A 131 -5.38 -14.96 -8.32
CA LYS A 131 -6.40 -13.91 -8.41
C LYS A 131 -6.25 -12.92 -7.25
N ILE A 132 -6.57 -11.65 -7.47
CA ILE A 132 -6.45 -10.59 -6.47
C ILE A 132 -7.38 -10.79 -5.27
N ASP A 133 -8.57 -11.31 -5.49
CA ASP A 133 -9.59 -11.58 -4.48
C ASP A 133 -9.29 -12.79 -3.59
N ASN A 134 -8.37 -13.66 -4.00
CA ASN A 134 -7.96 -14.83 -3.22
C ASN A 134 -6.86 -14.51 -2.19
N TYR A 135 -6.20 -13.37 -2.30
CA TYR A 135 -5.13 -13.02 -1.37
C TYR A 135 -5.69 -12.39 -0.09
N LYS A 136 -5.50 -13.08 1.04
CA LYS A 136 -6.04 -12.69 2.35
C LYS A 136 -5.47 -11.36 2.86
N TRP A 137 -4.19 -11.10 2.60
CA TRP A 137 -3.42 -10.01 3.20
C TRP A 137 -3.34 -8.77 2.31
N SER A 138 -4.46 -8.44 1.67
CA SER A 138 -4.64 -7.28 0.80
C SER A 138 -5.95 -6.57 1.14
N SER A 139 -5.94 -5.25 1.04
CA SER A 139 -7.11 -4.41 1.25
C SER A 139 -8.18 -4.54 0.15
N PHE A 140 -7.94 -5.28 -0.94
CA PHE A 140 -8.93 -5.41 -2.02
C PHE A 140 -10.31 -5.84 -1.51
N LYS A 141 -10.35 -6.78 -0.56
CA LYS A 141 -11.61 -7.27 0.02
C LYS A 141 -12.39 -6.22 0.79
N GLU A 142 -11.73 -5.21 1.33
CA GLU A 142 -12.37 -4.12 2.04
C GLU A 142 -13.15 -3.18 1.09
N TYR A 143 -12.78 -3.17 -0.20
CA TYR A 143 -13.49 -2.43 -1.24
C TYR A 143 -14.77 -3.11 -1.74
N ILE A 144 -14.88 -4.43 -1.55
CA ILE A 144 -16.04 -5.22 -1.97
C ILE A 144 -16.89 -5.72 -0.80
N GLY A 145 -16.44 -5.52 0.43
CA GLY A 145 -17.09 -5.94 1.67
C GLY A 145 -17.09 -4.86 2.73
N ILE A 146 -16.83 -5.28 3.96
CA ILE A 146 -16.73 -4.39 5.11
C ILE A 146 -15.29 -3.90 5.23
N SER A 147 -15.11 -2.59 5.35
CA SER A 147 -13.82 -1.97 5.60
C SER A 147 -13.48 -2.05 7.09
N GLU A 148 -12.31 -2.60 7.41
CA GLU A 148 -11.80 -2.75 8.77
C GLU A 148 -10.60 -1.81 9.03
N ILE A 149 -9.68 -1.76 8.08
CA ILE A 149 -8.41 -1.00 8.18
C ILE A 149 -8.43 0.23 7.27
N CYS A 150 -8.92 0.06 6.04
CA CYS A 150 -8.90 1.12 5.03
C CYS A 150 -10.04 2.12 5.19
N ASN A 151 -9.73 3.39 4.97
CA ASN A 151 -10.73 4.39 4.60
C ASN A 151 -10.94 4.32 3.08
N THR A 152 -11.98 3.59 2.66
CA THR A 152 -12.30 3.38 1.24
C THR A 152 -13.02 4.56 0.61
N GLY A 153 -13.50 5.50 1.41
CA GLY A 153 -14.39 6.60 0.98
C GLY A 153 -13.79 7.49 -0.10
N LEU A 154 -12.50 7.88 0.05
CA LEU A 154 -11.86 8.75 -0.95
C LEU A 154 -11.80 8.07 -2.33
N ILE A 155 -11.29 6.85 -2.40
CA ILE A 155 -11.16 6.14 -3.68
C ILE A 155 -12.54 5.88 -4.29
N LEU A 156 -13.53 5.48 -3.47
CA LEU A 156 -14.89 5.24 -3.94
C LEU A 156 -15.68 6.53 -4.28
N SER A 157 -15.18 7.70 -3.91
CA SER A 157 -15.73 8.98 -4.40
C SER A 157 -15.21 9.37 -5.79
N ILE A 158 -14.07 8.84 -6.21
CA ILE A 158 -13.46 9.07 -7.53
C ILE A 158 -14.02 8.08 -8.56
N ILE A 159 -14.20 6.83 -8.15
CA ILE A 159 -14.67 5.74 -9.01
C ILE A 159 -15.67 4.88 -8.23
N ASP A 160 -16.81 4.55 -8.85
CA ASP A 160 -17.78 3.66 -8.21
C ASP A 160 -17.21 2.25 -7.95
N ARG A 161 -17.84 1.52 -7.02
CA ARG A 161 -17.35 0.21 -6.57
C ARG A 161 -17.21 -0.81 -7.71
N ASP A 162 -18.20 -0.91 -8.58
CA ASP A 162 -18.20 -1.91 -9.64
C ASP A 162 -17.12 -1.60 -10.69
N SER A 163 -16.97 -0.34 -11.04
CA SER A 163 -15.90 0.15 -11.92
C SER A 163 -14.52 -0.03 -11.27
N PHE A 164 -14.36 0.22 -9.96
CA PHE A 164 -13.13 -0.04 -9.24
C PHE A 164 -12.75 -1.52 -9.26
N VAL A 165 -13.71 -2.41 -9.05
CA VAL A 165 -13.49 -3.87 -9.12
C VAL A 165 -13.01 -4.26 -10.51
N LYS A 166 -13.72 -3.85 -11.58
CA LYS A 166 -13.31 -4.10 -12.96
C LYS A 166 -11.90 -3.60 -13.25
N PHE A 167 -11.61 -2.35 -12.85
CA PHE A 167 -10.31 -1.73 -13.01
C PHE A 167 -9.18 -2.52 -12.33
N ASN A 168 -9.43 -3.08 -11.15
CA ASN A 168 -8.45 -3.89 -10.43
C ASN A 168 -8.20 -5.26 -11.06
N PHE A 169 -9.21 -5.86 -11.74
CA PHE A 169 -9.04 -7.13 -12.45
C PHE A 169 -8.38 -7.00 -13.82
N GLU A 170 -8.28 -5.81 -14.39
CA GLU A 170 -7.58 -5.59 -15.65
C GLU A 170 -6.08 -5.84 -15.51
N ILE A 171 -5.57 -6.85 -16.22
CA ILE A 171 -4.14 -7.18 -16.23
C ILE A 171 -3.41 -6.14 -17.09
N VAL A 172 -2.66 -5.26 -16.46
CA VAL A 172 -1.74 -4.38 -17.17
C VAL A 172 -0.42 -5.11 -17.35
N LYS A 173 -0.01 -5.31 -18.62
CA LYS A 173 1.24 -6.00 -18.99
C LYS A 173 2.51 -5.18 -18.71
N GLU A 174 2.37 -3.94 -18.29
CA GLU A 174 3.50 -3.06 -18.04
C GLU A 174 4.09 -3.30 -16.64
N GLU A 175 5.39 -3.57 -16.61
CA GLU A 175 6.16 -3.65 -15.38
C GLU A 175 6.28 -2.24 -14.78
N TYR A 176 5.48 -1.95 -13.77
CA TYR A 176 5.73 -0.79 -12.92
C TYR A 176 6.93 -1.09 -12.00
N GLU A 177 8.13 -1.02 -12.55
CA GLU A 177 9.27 -0.73 -11.69
C GLU A 177 9.12 0.71 -11.22
N ILE A 178 8.87 0.90 -9.94
CA ILE A 178 8.96 2.20 -9.27
C ILE A 178 10.45 2.55 -9.21
N SER A 179 11.02 2.88 -10.35
CA SER A 179 12.31 3.50 -10.51
C SER A 179 12.10 5.00 -10.69
N LYS A 180 13.09 5.80 -10.35
CA LYS A 180 13.08 7.27 -10.42
C LYS A 180 12.72 7.89 -11.79
N LYS A 181 12.46 7.08 -12.82
CA LYS A 181 12.09 7.52 -14.17
C LYS A 181 10.58 7.58 -14.43
N GLU A 182 9.75 7.01 -13.56
CA GLU A 182 8.34 6.70 -13.86
C GLU A 182 7.31 7.64 -13.21
N GLN A 183 7.72 8.82 -12.78
CA GLN A 183 6.78 9.89 -12.45
C GLN A 183 6.03 10.49 -13.65
N LYS A 184 6.22 9.92 -14.84
CA LYS A 184 5.38 10.10 -16.01
C LYS A 184 4.75 8.75 -16.36
N LEU A 185 3.92 8.21 -15.46
CA LEU A 185 2.75 7.48 -15.93
C LEU A 185 2.05 8.44 -16.88
N ASP A 186 1.83 7.97 -18.08
CA ASP A 186 1.13 8.77 -19.07
C ASP A 186 -0.28 9.04 -18.50
N ASP A 187 -0.44 10.17 -17.80
CA ASP A 187 -1.70 10.59 -17.18
C ASP A 187 -2.84 10.55 -18.21
N GLU A 188 -2.52 10.73 -19.51
CA GLU A 188 -3.47 10.64 -20.58
C GLU A 188 -3.97 9.20 -20.79
N PHE A 189 -3.08 8.19 -20.70
CA PHE A 189 -3.47 6.79 -20.84
C PHE A 189 -4.39 6.36 -19.69
N VAL A 190 -4.03 6.74 -18.45
CA VAL A 190 -4.84 6.42 -17.26
C VAL A 190 -6.19 7.13 -17.32
N LYS A 191 -6.23 8.41 -17.68
CA LYS A 191 -7.46 9.19 -17.87
C LYS A 191 -8.35 8.61 -18.97
N ALA A 192 -7.75 8.26 -20.11
CA ALA A 192 -8.47 7.63 -21.23
C ALA A 192 -9.08 6.28 -20.80
N ARG A 193 -8.32 5.49 -20.03
CA ARG A 193 -8.77 4.18 -19.56
C ARG A 193 -9.87 4.27 -18.50
N ILE A 194 -9.75 5.20 -17.56
CA ILE A 194 -10.81 5.48 -16.58
C ILE A 194 -12.07 5.96 -17.28
N LYS A 195 -11.94 6.88 -18.24
CA LYS A 195 -13.07 7.39 -19.04
C LYS A 195 -13.77 6.25 -19.82
N GLU A 196 -13.01 5.32 -20.39
CA GLU A 196 -13.55 4.15 -21.09
C GLU A 196 -14.32 3.22 -20.13
N ILE A 197 -13.76 2.94 -18.93
CA ILE A 197 -14.37 2.09 -17.91
C ILE A 197 -15.65 2.72 -17.35
N LEU A 198 -15.65 4.04 -17.15
CA LEU A 198 -16.81 4.79 -16.67
C LEU A 198 -17.89 5.01 -17.75
N GLY A 199 -17.67 4.51 -18.99
CA GLY A 199 -18.66 4.54 -20.07
C GLY A 199 -18.88 5.90 -20.69
N GLY A 200 -17.87 6.77 -20.71
CA GLY A 200 -17.89 8.01 -21.49
C GLY A 200 -19.07 8.94 -21.17
N LYS A 201 -19.45 9.05 -19.91
CA LYS A 201 -20.44 10.08 -19.51
C LYS A 201 -19.78 11.44 -19.59
N ASP A 202 -20.14 12.21 -20.63
CA ASP A 202 -19.88 13.65 -20.73
C ASP A 202 -20.66 14.40 -19.66
#